data_43f91c46fc8cc0ad69a4e37e726a425c
#
_entry.id   43f91c46fc8cc0ad69a4e37e726a425c
#
_cell.length_a   1.000
_cell.length_b   1.000
_cell.length_c   1.000
_cell.angle_alpha   90.00
_cell.angle_beta   90.00
_cell.angle_gamma   90.00
#
_symmetry.space_group_name_H-M   'P 1'
#
loop_
_entity.id
_entity.type
_entity.pdbx_description
1 polymer ?
#
loop_
_entity_poly.entity_id
_entity_poly.type
_entity_poly.pdbx_seq_one_letter_code
_entity_poly.pdbx_strand_id
1 'polypeptide(L)'
;GILFIEGSSQIQLRSAAEEIYIQCVENSAVNLFHNNATKLATTATGVDVTGAITVNGAALGGGATEFIATADASDTATISFTGFDSSKYDSYLFTFLNVVSAADAKSLLLLTSTDGGNNYDTGSSDYSVQFFGYNEGSAFQGYDATSANINVSSSQGTASGEEGGCSGHMFIYGPHLTQPTRILGQTTFYSSYGALRNMTIGGQRTSSADVDAVQFKYNSGNISSGTITMYGLKNA
;
A
#
# COMPACT_ATOMS: atom_id res chain seq x y z
N GLY A 1 50.42 23.94 4.21
CA GLY A 1 50.57 23.54 2.81
C GLY A 1 49.41 22.66 2.38
N ILE A 2 49.14 22.57 1.08
CA ILE A 2 48.14 21.66 0.48
C ILE A 2 48.91 20.53 -0.21
N LEU A 3 48.57 19.28 0.05
CA LEU A 3 49.08 18.14 -0.70
C LEU A 3 48.19 17.89 -1.92
N PHE A 4 48.76 17.92 -3.12
CA PHE A 4 48.10 17.51 -4.35
C PHE A 4 48.55 16.08 -4.70
N ILE A 5 47.58 15.20 -5.03
CA ILE A 5 47.84 13.89 -5.59
C ILE A 5 47.12 13.83 -6.94
N GLU A 6 47.87 13.65 -8.01
CA GLU A 6 47.39 13.71 -9.39
C GLU A 6 47.63 12.38 -10.09
N GLY A 7 46.66 11.94 -10.90
CA GLY A 7 46.76 10.80 -11.77
C GLY A 7 46.14 11.10 -13.13
N SER A 8 46.65 10.49 -14.19
CA SER A 8 46.23 10.80 -15.57
C SER A 8 44.87 10.22 -15.98
N SER A 9 44.37 9.21 -15.26
CA SER A 9 43.05 8.57 -15.54
C SER A 9 42.36 8.12 -14.26
N GLN A 10 43.12 7.77 -13.22
CA GLN A 10 42.60 7.37 -11.94
C GLN A 10 43.62 7.53 -10.80
N ILE A 11 43.11 7.68 -9.59
CA ILE A 11 43.87 7.61 -8.36
C ILE A 11 43.31 6.41 -7.54
N GLN A 12 44.18 5.56 -7.03
CA GLN A 12 43.81 4.45 -6.17
C GLN A 12 44.59 4.46 -4.85
N LEU A 13 43.89 4.19 -3.75
CA LEU A 13 44.46 3.79 -2.49
C LEU A 13 44.22 2.28 -2.32
N ARG A 14 45.31 1.50 -2.22
CA ARG A 14 45.23 0.05 -2.13
C ARG A 14 46.31 -0.54 -1.22
N SER A 15 46.13 -1.79 -0.81
CA SER A 15 47.17 -2.54 -0.07
C SER A 15 48.29 -3.00 -0.99
N ALA A 16 49.39 -3.47 -0.39
CA ALA A 16 50.48 -4.13 -1.14
C ALA A 16 50.01 -5.47 -1.79
N ALA A 17 48.90 -6.04 -1.34
CA ALA A 17 48.28 -7.23 -1.90
C ALA A 17 47.21 -6.89 -2.95
N GLU A 18 47.26 -5.69 -3.53
CA GLU A 18 46.37 -5.22 -4.60
C GLU A 18 44.86 -5.05 -4.18
N GLU A 19 44.53 -5.10 -2.89
CA GLU A 19 43.19 -4.79 -2.43
C GLU A 19 42.94 -3.28 -2.53
N ILE A 20 41.86 -2.89 -3.25
CA ILE A 20 41.47 -1.48 -3.44
C ILE A 20 40.61 -1.06 -2.27
N TYR A 21 40.92 0.13 -1.69
CA TYR A 21 40.11 0.76 -0.65
C TYR A 21 39.33 1.95 -1.22
N ILE A 22 39.98 2.79 -2.02
CA ILE A 22 39.39 3.97 -2.67
C ILE A 22 39.88 4.02 -4.12
N GLN A 23 38.99 4.33 -5.03
CA GLN A 23 39.28 4.61 -6.43
C GLN A 23 38.56 5.88 -6.87
N CYS A 24 39.30 6.84 -7.40
CA CYS A 24 38.77 8.03 -8.06
C CYS A 24 39.03 7.87 -9.57
N VAL A 25 38.02 7.88 -10.40
CA VAL A 25 38.14 7.74 -11.85
C VAL A 25 37.81 9.08 -12.51
N GLU A 26 38.67 9.55 -13.41
CA GLU A 26 38.47 10.81 -14.13
C GLU A 26 37.12 10.77 -14.89
N ASN A 27 36.33 11.84 -14.76
CA ASN A 27 34.98 11.98 -15.37
C ASN A 27 34.00 10.83 -15.05
N SER A 28 34.20 10.14 -13.91
CA SER A 28 33.39 9.02 -13.47
C SER A 28 33.20 9.03 -11.93
N ALA A 29 33.11 7.87 -11.32
CA ALA A 29 32.77 7.71 -9.91
C ALA A 29 34.02 7.83 -8.99
N VAL A 30 33.76 8.26 -7.76
CA VAL A 30 34.59 7.91 -6.60
C VAL A 30 33.99 6.71 -5.94
N ASN A 31 34.76 5.62 -5.82
CA ASN A 31 34.32 4.35 -5.26
C ASN A 31 35.03 4.07 -3.94
N LEU A 32 34.30 3.58 -2.94
CA LEU A 32 34.83 2.99 -1.72
C LEU A 32 34.58 1.48 -1.76
N PHE A 33 35.58 0.70 -1.33
CA PHE A 33 35.54 -0.76 -1.40
C PHE A 33 35.67 -1.40 -0.03
N HIS A 34 35.13 -2.59 0.09
CA HIS A 34 35.38 -3.56 1.16
C HIS A 34 35.58 -4.94 0.54
N ASN A 35 36.73 -5.58 0.78
CA ASN A 35 37.13 -6.84 0.14
C ASN A 35 36.97 -6.81 -1.40
N ASN A 36 37.52 -5.77 -2.04
CA ASN A 36 37.44 -5.53 -3.50
C ASN A 36 36.02 -5.42 -4.08
N ALA A 37 34.98 -5.35 -3.24
CA ALA A 37 33.60 -5.09 -3.66
C ALA A 37 33.23 -3.63 -3.39
N THR A 38 32.72 -2.91 -4.39
CA THR A 38 32.24 -1.54 -4.22
C THR A 38 31.11 -1.50 -3.20
N LYS A 39 31.23 -0.61 -2.20
CA LYS A 39 30.20 -0.36 -1.17
C LYS A 39 29.55 0.99 -1.26
N LEU A 40 30.26 1.97 -1.82
CA LEU A 40 29.73 3.31 -2.07
C LEU A 40 30.34 3.83 -3.37
N ALA A 41 29.50 4.41 -4.22
CA ALA A 41 29.91 5.05 -5.47
C ALA A 41 29.21 6.40 -5.65
N THR A 42 29.94 7.43 -6.12
CA THR A 42 29.29 8.66 -6.58
C THR A 42 28.71 8.45 -7.97
N THR A 43 27.54 9.04 -8.23
CA THR A 43 26.84 9.01 -9.52
C THR A 43 26.61 10.44 -10.01
N ALA A 44 26.13 10.61 -11.23
CA ALA A 44 25.77 11.92 -11.77
C ALA A 44 24.68 12.66 -10.97
N THR A 45 23.84 11.92 -10.23
CA THR A 45 22.69 12.47 -9.49
C THR A 45 22.75 12.28 -7.98
N GLY A 46 23.81 11.63 -7.45
CA GLY A 46 23.92 11.36 -6.01
C GLY A 46 24.97 10.33 -5.65
N VAL A 47 24.62 9.47 -4.71
CA VAL A 47 25.48 8.39 -4.19
C VAL A 47 24.73 7.06 -4.22
N ASP A 48 25.36 6.02 -4.73
CA ASP A 48 24.88 4.64 -4.67
C ASP A 48 25.57 3.88 -3.53
N VAL A 49 24.81 3.17 -2.69
CA VAL A 49 25.29 2.37 -1.57
C VAL A 49 24.90 0.92 -1.74
N THR A 50 25.89 0.05 -1.92
CA THR A 50 25.67 -1.40 -2.00
C THR A 50 25.65 -2.02 -0.60
N GLY A 51 24.46 -2.32 -0.10
CA GLY A 51 24.21 -2.87 1.24
C GLY A 51 23.34 -1.95 2.10
N ALA A 52 23.36 -2.17 3.41
CA ALA A 52 22.59 -1.37 4.35
C ALA A 52 23.36 -0.10 4.75
N ILE A 53 22.65 1.04 4.84
CA ILE A 53 23.13 2.20 5.58
C ILE A 53 22.76 1.99 7.05
N THR A 54 23.74 2.07 7.96
CA THR A 54 23.50 1.92 9.40
C THR A 54 23.83 3.21 10.15
N VAL A 55 23.08 3.51 11.18
CA VAL A 55 23.37 4.55 12.16
C VAL A 55 23.49 3.90 13.53
N ASN A 56 24.67 4.03 14.16
CA ASN A 56 24.97 3.36 15.43
C ASN A 56 24.75 1.83 15.39
N GLY A 57 25.05 1.19 14.26
CA GLY A 57 24.87 -0.25 14.08
C GLY A 57 23.44 -0.71 13.73
N ALA A 58 22.45 0.15 13.84
CA ALA A 58 21.08 -0.13 13.39
C ALA A 58 20.92 0.24 11.93
N ALA A 59 20.32 -0.63 11.12
CA ALA A 59 20.03 -0.32 9.72
C ALA A 59 19.12 0.92 9.64
N LEU A 60 19.46 1.84 8.73
CA LEU A 60 18.57 2.92 8.36
C LEU A 60 17.41 2.27 7.59
N GLY A 61 16.41 1.77 8.33
CA GLY A 61 15.25 1.12 7.75
C GLY A 61 14.48 2.08 6.87
N GLY A 62 13.99 1.61 5.74
CA GLY A 62 12.85 2.25 5.08
C GLY A 62 11.74 2.42 6.14
N GLY A 63 10.88 3.44 5.99
CA GLY A 63 9.81 3.73 6.95
C GLY A 63 9.00 2.48 7.32
N ALA A 64 8.29 2.54 8.45
CA ALA A 64 7.42 1.44 8.90
C ALA A 64 6.40 1.01 7.84
N THR A 65 6.14 1.87 6.86
CA THR A 65 5.22 1.65 5.73
C THR A 65 6.01 1.58 4.43
N GLU A 66 5.84 0.51 3.68
CA GLU A 66 6.49 0.28 2.38
C GLU A 66 5.44 0.22 1.27
N PHE A 67 5.69 0.93 0.16
CA PHE A 67 4.86 0.85 -1.05
C PHE A 67 4.96 -0.55 -1.66
N ILE A 68 3.80 -1.16 -1.97
CA ILE A 68 3.73 -2.48 -2.62
C ILE A 68 3.22 -2.35 -4.05
N ALA A 69 2.05 -1.75 -4.22
CA ALA A 69 1.40 -1.64 -5.52
C ALA A 69 0.41 -0.48 -5.57
N THR A 70 0.14 0.01 -6.76
CA THR A 70 -0.95 0.94 -7.04
C THR A 70 -1.74 0.46 -8.25
N ALA A 71 -3.02 0.78 -8.28
CA ALA A 71 -3.90 0.52 -9.41
C ALA A 71 -4.79 1.73 -9.67
N ASP A 72 -4.73 2.22 -10.91
CA ASP A 72 -5.59 3.27 -11.42
C ASP A 72 -6.79 2.64 -12.14
N ALA A 73 -7.99 3.03 -11.75
CA ALA A 73 -9.20 2.59 -12.43
C ALA A 73 -9.41 3.37 -13.75
N SER A 74 -9.83 2.65 -14.77
CA SER A 74 -10.28 3.21 -16.04
C SER A 74 -11.43 2.36 -16.56
N ASP A 75 -12.62 2.62 -16.05
CA ASP A 75 -13.85 1.86 -16.34
C ASP A 75 -13.65 0.34 -16.15
N THR A 76 -13.08 -0.05 -15.02
CA THR A 76 -12.76 -1.46 -14.70
C THR A 76 -13.76 -2.05 -13.73
N ALA A 77 -14.11 -3.33 -13.93
CA ALA A 77 -15.09 -4.01 -13.08
C ALA A 77 -14.57 -4.24 -11.65
N THR A 78 -13.27 -4.51 -11.50
CA THR A 78 -12.63 -4.85 -10.23
C THR A 78 -11.19 -4.39 -10.19
N ILE A 79 -10.67 -4.08 -8.99
CA ILE A 79 -9.25 -3.90 -8.71
C ILE A 79 -8.83 -4.93 -7.65
N SER A 80 -7.82 -5.74 -7.96
CA SER A 80 -7.35 -6.80 -7.08
C SER A 80 -5.87 -6.62 -6.73
N PHE A 81 -5.51 -6.97 -5.49
CA PHE A 81 -4.14 -6.96 -4.98
C PHE A 81 -3.80 -8.35 -4.41
N THR A 82 -2.68 -8.92 -4.85
CA THR A 82 -2.20 -10.25 -4.47
C THR A 82 -0.80 -10.23 -3.83
N GLY A 83 -0.25 -9.05 -3.57
CA GLY A 83 1.11 -8.86 -3.07
C GLY A 83 1.28 -9.03 -1.56
N PHE A 84 0.53 -9.95 -0.92
CA PHE A 84 0.63 -10.25 0.50
C PHE A 84 1.89 -11.11 0.76
N ASP A 85 2.77 -10.63 1.65
CA ASP A 85 4.04 -11.29 2.01
C ASP A 85 4.21 -11.29 3.54
N SER A 86 3.79 -12.37 4.19
CA SER A 86 3.85 -12.53 5.64
C SER A 86 5.28 -12.60 6.21
N SER A 87 6.28 -12.78 5.35
CA SER A 87 7.68 -12.72 5.78
C SER A 87 8.16 -11.29 6.03
N LYS A 88 7.43 -10.28 5.52
CA LYS A 88 7.79 -8.86 5.60
C LYS A 88 6.77 -8.01 6.34
N TYR A 89 5.47 -8.35 6.26
CA TYR A 89 4.40 -7.48 6.72
C TYR A 89 3.37 -8.24 7.54
N ASP A 90 3.08 -7.74 8.75
CA ASP A 90 1.99 -8.26 9.59
C ASP A 90 0.64 -7.65 9.24
N SER A 91 0.65 -6.49 8.59
CA SER A 91 -0.56 -5.74 8.26
C SER A 91 -0.37 -4.94 6.98
N TYR A 92 -1.49 -4.58 6.36
CA TYR A 92 -1.52 -3.82 5.12
C TYR A 92 -2.41 -2.60 5.24
N LEU A 93 -1.98 -1.50 4.60
CA LEU A 93 -2.74 -0.28 4.47
C LEU A 93 -3.14 -0.09 3.00
N PHE A 94 -4.42 0.12 2.77
CA PHE A 94 -4.96 0.55 1.48
C PHE A 94 -5.39 2.02 1.58
N THR A 95 -4.98 2.83 0.61
CA THR A 95 -5.46 4.21 0.47
C THR A 95 -6.32 4.34 -0.79
N PHE A 96 -7.38 5.13 -0.67
CA PHE A 96 -8.32 5.41 -1.75
C PHE A 96 -8.21 6.88 -2.12
N LEU A 97 -8.04 7.18 -3.39
CA LEU A 97 -8.02 8.53 -3.92
C LEU A 97 -9.08 8.66 -5.01
N ASN A 98 -10.17 9.37 -4.70
CA ASN A 98 -11.24 9.68 -5.64
C ASN A 98 -11.76 8.46 -6.43
N VAL A 99 -12.03 7.35 -5.72
CA VAL A 99 -12.56 6.12 -6.34
C VAL A 99 -14.03 6.32 -6.67
N VAL A 100 -14.35 6.46 -7.97
CA VAL A 100 -15.66 6.85 -8.48
C VAL A 100 -16.38 5.64 -9.09
N SER A 101 -17.66 5.49 -8.79
CA SER A 101 -18.54 4.52 -9.45
C SER A 101 -18.96 5.01 -10.85
N ALA A 102 -19.10 4.09 -11.79
CA ALA A 102 -19.71 4.38 -13.10
C ALA A 102 -21.23 4.58 -13.03
N ALA A 103 -21.87 4.24 -11.90
CA ALA A 103 -23.31 4.34 -11.70
C ALA A 103 -23.62 4.95 -10.34
N ASP A 104 -24.74 5.70 -10.29
CA ASP A 104 -25.22 6.37 -9.08
C ASP A 104 -25.70 5.38 -8.01
N ALA A 105 -25.68 5.81 -6.74
CA ALA A 105 -26.15 5.06 -5.58
C ALA A 105 -25.48 3.68 -5.40
N LYS A 106 -24.17 3.57 -5.68
CA LYS A 106 -23.40 2.33 -5.52
C LYS A 106 -22.49 2.38 -4.31
N SER A 107 -22.24 1.21 -3.74
CA SER A 107 -21.32 1.03 -2.61
C SER A 107 -20.05 0.35 -3.08
N LEU A 108 -18.90 0.93 -2.73
CA LEU A 108 -17.60 0.27 -2.91
C LEU A 108 -17.45 -0.81 -1.85
N LEU A 109 -17.07 -2.00 -2.27
CA LEU A 109 -16.97 -3.22 -1.48
C LEU A 109 -15.53 -3.72 -1.46
N LEU A 110 -15.14 -4.37 -0.35
CA LEU A 110 -13.93 -5.19 -0.24
C LEU A 110 -14.34 -6.65 -0.07
N LEU A 111 -13.64 -7.52 -0.81
CA LEU A 111 -13.70 -8.98 -0.73
C LEU A 111 -12.31 -9.52 -0.46
N THR A 112 -12.20 -10.64 0.25
CA THR A 112 -10.95 -11.36 0.52
C THR A 112 -10.84 -12.64 -0.28
N SER A 113 -9.62 -13.12 -0.46
CA SER A 113 -9.30 -14.42 -1.07
C SER A 113 -8.30 -15.18 -0.21
N THR A 114 -8.33 -16.51 -0.30
CA THR A 114 -7.40 -17.43 0.37
C THR A 114 -6.75 -18.40 -0.63
N ASP A 115 -6.81 -18.09 -1.93
CA ASP A 115 -6.29 -18.93 -3.02
C ASP A 115 -5.54 -18.12 -4.09
N GLY A 116 -4.87 -17.05 -3.66
CA GLY A 116 -4.06 -16.19 -4.55
C GLY A 116 -4.88 -15.26 -5.44
N GLY A 117 -6.15 -15.01 -5.10
CA GLY A 117 -7.04 -14.16 -5.88
C GLY A 117 -7.75 -14.89 -7.03
N ASN A 118 -7.72 -16.23 -7.07
CA ASN A 118 -8.47 -17.02 -8.06
C ASN A 118 -9.97 -16.99 -7.76
N ASN A 119 -10.34 -17.04 -6.47
CA ASN A 119 -11.71 -16.88 -6.01
C ASN A 119 -11.76 -15.89 -4.85
N TYR A 120 -12.84 -15.12 -4.77
CA TYR A 120 -13.10 -14.17 -3.69
C TYR A 120 -14.32 -14.61 -2.88
N ASP A 121 -14.24 -14.42 -1.56
CA ASP A 121 -15.31 -14.76 -0.63
C ASP A 121 -16.54 -13.89 -0.89
N THR A 122 -17.67 -14.50 -1.25
CA THR A 122 -18.95 -13.84 -1.56
C THR A 122 -20.15 -14.54 -0.90
N GLY A 123 -19.88 -15.48 -0.02
CA GLY A 123 -20.90 -16.16 0.75
C GLY A 123 -21.59 -15.23 1.75
N SER A 124 -22.88 -15.41 1.98
CA SER A 124 -23.72 -14.54 2.82
C SER A 124 -23.29 -14.45 4.28
N SER A 125 -22.31 -15.24 4.70
CA SER A 125 -21.79 -15.26 6.09
C SER A 125 -20.26 -15.20 6.15
N ASP A 126 -19.61 -14.79 5.06
CA ASP A 126 -18.14 -14.73 5.01
C ASP A 126 -17.58 -13.59 5.85
N TYR A 127 -18.40 -12.57 6.12
CA TYR A 127 -17.97 -11.38 6.88
C TYR A 127 -18.96 -11.02 7.99
N SER A 128 -18.44 -10.37 9.03
CA SER A 128 -19.20 -9.59 9.99
C SER A 128 -18.72 -8.14 9.91
N VAL A 129 -19.66 -7.21 9.77
CA VAL A 129 -19.37 -5.80 9.46
C VAL A 129 -20.13 -4.88 10.39
N GLN A 130 -19.45 -3.80 10.81
CA GLN A 130 -20.07 -2.69 11.52
C GLN A 130 -19.57 -1.38 10.92
N PHE A 131 -20.43 -0.41 10.77
CA PHE A 131 -20.04 0.93 10.37
C PHE A 131 -20.89 1.98 11.09
N PHE A 132 -20.29 3.16 11.26
CA PHE A 132 -21.00 4.35 11.71
C PHE A 132 -20.41 5.60 11.05
N GLY A 133 -21.19 6.66 10.99
CA GLY A 133 -20.74 7.91 10.40
C GLY A 133 -21.76 9.01 10.50
N TYR A 134 -21.47 10.11 9.82
CA TYR A 134 -22.35 11.27 9.74
C TYR A 134 -22.69 11.58 8.29
N ASN A 135 -23.89 12.04 8.09
CA ASN A 135 -24.46 12.53 6.87
C ASN A 135 -25.03 13.93 7.18
N GLU A 136 -24.24 14.98 6.94
CA GLU A 136 -24.63 16.40 7.17
C GLU A 136 -25.37 16.64 8.50
N GLY A 137 -24.75 16.21 9.62
CA GLY A 137 -25.30 16.44 10.96
C GLY A 137 -26.22 15.35 11.49
N SER A 138 -26.55 14.33 10.69
CA SER A 138 -27.30 13.14 11.15
C SER A 138 -26.40 11.92 11.20
N ALA A 139 -26.40 11.20 12.32
CA ALA A 139 -25.67 9.96 12.45
C ALA A 139 -26.34 8.85 11.60
N PHE A 140 -25.54 8.02 10.96
CA PHE A 140 -25.98 6.76 10.38
C PHE A 140 -25.08 5.61 10.83
N GLN A 141 -25.64 4.44 10.98
CA GLN A 141 -24.92 3.25 11.42
C GLN A 141 -25.54 1.98 10.85
N GLY A 142 -24.76 0.94 10.80
CA GLY A 142 -25.22 -0.39 10.43
C GLY A 142 -24.36 -1.47 11.07
N TYR A 143 -24.99 -2.62 11.27
CA TYR A 143 -24.34 -3.85 11.72
C TYR A 143 -24.91 -5.01 10.93
N ASP A 144 -24.05 -5.87 10.43
CA ASP A 144 -24.42 -7.12 9.79
C ASP A 144 -23.47 -8.22 10.26
N ALA A 145 -24.01 -9.17 11.02
CA ALA A 145 -23.26 -10.30 11.53
C ALA A 145 -22.96 -11.35 10.46
N THR A 146 -23.69 -11.30 9.33
CA THR A 146 -23.65 -12.30 8.26
C THR A 146 -23.67 -11.60 6.90
N SER A 147 -22.54 -10.98 6.52
CA SER A 147 -22.42 -10.23 5.28
C SER A 147 -21.63 -10.98 4.21
N ALA A 148 -21.90 -10.70 2.95
CA ALA A 148 -21.17 -11.24 1.80
C ALA A 148 -19.97 -10.35 1.38
N ASN A 149 -19.73 -9.22 2.07
CA ASN A 149 -18.69 -8.27 1.74
C ASN A 149 -18.45 -7.28 2.89
N ILE A 150 -17.41 -6.47 2.78
CA ILE A 150 -17.17 -5.31 3.66
C ILE A 150 -17.40 -4.04 2.87
N ASN A 151 -18.31 -3.19 3.34
CA ASN A 151 -18.58 -1.90 2.71
C ASN A 151 -17.46 -0.91 2.98
N VAL A 152 -16.84 -0.38 1.92
CA VAL A 152 -15.85 0.71 1.95
C VAL A 152 -16.54 2.07 1.83
N SER A 153 -17.65 2.15 1.07
CA SER A 153 -18.55 3.30 1.00
C SER A 153 -20.01 2.84 0.96
N SER A 154 -20.95 3.77 1.09
CA SER A 154 -22.39 3.47 1.09
C SER A 154 -23.16 4.47 0.24
N SER A 155 -23.86 3.97 -0.79
CA SER A 155 -24.67 4.81 -1.70
C SER A 155 -23.93 6.03 -2.22
N GLN A 156 -22.75 5.83 -2.78
CA GLN A 156 -21.93 6.89 -3.35
C GLN A 156 -22.64 7.51 -4.56
N GLY A 157 -22.61 8.83 -4.64
CA GLY A 157 -23.19 9.58 -5.76
C GLY A 157 -22.22 9.77 -6.90
N THR A 158 -22.76 9.97 -8.10
CA THR A 158 -22.02 10.27 -9.33
C THR A 158 -22.69 11.37 -10.17
N ALA A 159 -23.83 11.90 -9.70
CA ALA A 159 -24.73 12.71 -10.53
C ALA A 159 -24.29 14.16 -10.72
N SER A 160 -23.34 14.68 -9.93
CA SER A 160 -22.87 16.06 -10.04
C SER A 160 -21.34 16.16 -9.98
N GLY A 161 -20.78 17.22 -10.55
CA GLY A 161 -19.33 17.47 -10.53
C GLY A 161 -18.72 17.65 -9.13
N GLU A 162 -19.54 17.67 -8.08
CA GLU A 162 -19.11 17.76 -6.67
C GLU A 162 -18.97 16.37 -6.01
N GLU A 163 -19.43 15.31 -6.66
CA GLU A 163 -19.44 13.95 -6.16
C GLU A 163 -18.13 13.22 -6.51
N GLY A 164 -16.99 13.77 -6.10
CA GLY A 164 -15.64 13.37 -6.50
C GLY A 164 -15.15 11.98 -6.07
N GLY A 165 -16.04 11.05 -5.79
CA GLY A 165 -15.66 9.67 -5.43
C GLY A 165 -15.40 9.46 -3.94
N CYS A 166 -14.94 8.26 -3.61
CA CYS A 166 -14.56 7.85 -2.26
C CYS A 166 -13.07 8.04 -2.04
N SER A 167 -12.70 8.73 -0.97
CA SER A 167 -11.31 8.87 -0.52
C SER A 167 -11.19 8.43 0.94
N GLY A 168 -10.01 7.91 1.32
CA GLY A 168 -9.77 7.45 2.68
C GLY A 168 -8.74 6.33 2.76
N HIS A 169 -8.86 5.52 3.80
CA HIS A 169 -7.93 4.41 4.02
C HIS A 169 -8.60 3.22 4.70
N MET A 170 -7.93 2.07 4.60
CA MET A 170 -8.35 0.84 5.26
C MET A 170 -7.13 0.00 5.64
N PHE A 171 -7.12 -0.51 6.87
CA PHE A 171 -6.12 -1.46 7.36
C PHE A 171 -6.67 -2.87 7.34
N ILE A 172 -5.81 -3.83 6.95
CA ILE A 172 -6.04 -5.27 7.09
C ILE A 172 -4.98 -5.80 8.04
N TYR A 173 -5.41 -6.33 9.17
CA TYR A 173 -4.54 -6.77 10.26
C TYR A 173 -4.40 -8.29 10.28
N GLY A 174 -3.15 -8.78 10.32
CA GLY A 174 -2.80 -10.17 10.49
C GLY A 174 -3.45 -11.11 9.48
N PRO A 175 -3.45 -10.82 8.16
CA PRO A 175 -4.15 -11.64 7.18
C PRO A 175 -3.62 -13.08 7.12
N HIS A 176 -2.34 -13.28 7.42
CA HIS A 176 -1.65 -14.59 7.46
C HIS A 176 -1.90 -15.40 8.74
N LEU A 177 -2.58 -14.82 9.73
CA LEU A 177 -2.81 -15.49 11.02
C LEU A 177 -3.93 -16.53 10.92
N THR A 178 -3.89 -17.50 11.84
CA THR A 178 -4.94 -18.51 12.01
C THR A 178 -6.14 -18.00 12.83
N GLN A 179 -6.29 -16.71 12.97
CA GLN A 179 -7.44 -16.00 13.54
C GLN A 179 -8.21 -15.29 12.43
N PRO A 180 -9.48 -14.91 12.68
CA PRO A 180 -10.24 -14.09 11.75
C PRO A 180 -9.49 -12.78 11.41
N THR A 181 -9.26 -12.52 10.14
CA THR A 181 -8.64 -11.28 9.64
C THR A 181 -9.49 -10.08 10.02
N ARG A 182 -8.91 -9.07 10.67
CA ARG A 182 -9.58 -7.83 11.10
C ARG A 182 -9.33 -6.72 10.10
N ILE A 183 -10.36 -5.91 9.88
CA ILE A 183 -10.35 -4.81 8.94
C ILE A 183 -10.90 -3.57 9.63
N LEU A 184 -10.19 -2.45 9.50
CA LEU A 184 -10.59 -1.16 10.06
C LEU A 184 -10.32 -0.06 9.03
N GLY A 185 -11.29 0.83 8.80
CA GLY A 185 -11.11 1.91 7.83
C GLY A 185 -11.90 3.15 8.14
N GLN A 186 -11.53 4.23 7.44
CA GLN A 186 -12.29 5.48 7.40
C GLN A 186 -12.31 6.00 5.97
N THR A 187 -13.49 6.39 5.52
CA THR A 187 -13.70 6.94 4.18
C THR A 187 -14.60 8.16 4.23
N THR A 188 -14.40 9.05 3.26
CA THR A 188 -15.27 10.18 3.00
C THR A 188 -15.69 10.15 1.54
N PHE A 189 -16.95 10.46 1.27
CA PHE A 189 -17.54 10.46 -0.07
C PHE A 189 -18.82 11.28 -0.09
N TYR A 190 -19.22 11.71 -1.27
CA TYR A 190 -20.54 12.32 -1.48
C TYR A 190 -21.56 11.22 -1.78
N SER A 191 -22.69 11.25 -1.11
CA SER A 191 -23.76 10.26 -1.31
C SER A 191 -24.68 10.65 -2.44
N SER A 192 -25.39 9.69 -3.03
CA SER A 192 -26.44 9.93 -4.03
C SER A 192 -27.61 10.80 -3.56
N TYR A 193 -27.64 11.11 -2.26
CA TYR A 193 -28.63 12.04 -1.68
C TYR A 193 -28.12 13.48 -1.62
N GLY A 194 -26.98 13.78 -2.25
CA GLY A 194 -26.40 15.13 -2.29
C GLY A 194 -25.73 15.57 -0.99
N ALA A 195 -25.23 14.64 -0.19
CA ALA A 195 -24.67 14.92 1.13
C ALA A 195 -23.27 14.33 1.33
N LEU A 196 -22.37 15.12 1.92
CA LEU A 196 -21.07 14.62 2.35
C LEU A 196 -21.23 13.60 3.47
N ARG A 197 -20.59 12.44 3.31
CA ARG A 197 -20.54 11.37 4.33
C ARG A 197 -19.12 11.11 4.77
N ASN A 198 -18.97 10.88 6.06
CA ASN A 198 -17.80 10.30 6.67
C ASN A 198 -18.22 8.97 7.31
N MET A 199 -17.49 7.89 7.02
CA MET A 199 -17.82 6.54 7.49
C MET A 199 -16.60 5.89 8.12
N THR A 200 -16.75 5.40 9.37
CA THR A 200 -15.80 4.49 10.02
C THR A 200 -16.32 3.07 9.88
N ILE A 201 -15.45 2.16 9.47
CA ILE A 201 -15.76 0.78 9.13
C ILE A 201 -14.95 -0.13 10.03
N GLY A 202 -15.60 -1.10 10.66
CA GLY A 202 -14.99 -2.24 11.34
C GLY A 202 -15.52 -3.52 10.74
N GLY A 203 -14.65 -4.45 10.41
CA GLY A 203 -15.06 -5.72 9.82
C GLY A 203 -14.12 -6.86 10.14
N GLN A 204 -14.58 -8.06 9.88
CA GLN A 204 -13.75 -9.25 9.93
C GLN A 204 -14.22 -10.27 8.89
N ARG A 205 -13.29 -11.06 8.38
CA ARG A 205 -13.60 -12.35 7.77
C ARG A 205 -13.99 -13.33 8.88
N THR A 206 -15.09 -14.05 8.74
CA THR A 206 -15.61 -14.90 9.83
C THR A 206 -14.82 -16.18 10.01
N SER A 207 -14.30 -16.75 8.93
CA SER A 207 -13.47 -17.94 9.00
C SER A 207 -11.98 -17.60 9.13
N SER A 208 -11.26 -18.45 9.86
CA SER A 208 -9.82 -18.35 10.07
C SER A 208 -9.10 -19.04 8.93
N ALA A 209 -8.46 -18.25 8.05
CA ALA A 209 -7.61 -18.75 6.98
C ALA A 209 -6.64 -17.63 6.56
N ASP A 210 -5.54 -17.99 5.93
CA ASP A 210 -4.59 -17.07 5.34
C ASP A 210 -5.26 -16.29 4.20
N VAL A 211 -5.44 -14.98 4.41
CA VAL A 211 -5.92 -14.07 3.37
C VAL A 211 -4.72 -13.57 2.57
N ASP A 212 -4.63 -13.95 1.32
CA ASP A 212 -3.51 -13.72 0.42
C ASP A 212 -3.82 -12.77 -0.74
N ALA A 213 -5.10 -12.39 -0.90
CA ALA A 213 -5.52 -11.36 -1.85
C ALA A 213 -6.79 -10.64 -1.39
N VAL A 214 -6.97 -9.42 -1.93
CA VAL A 214 -8.20 -8.64 -1.78
C VAL A 214 -8.67 -8.10 -3.12
N GLN A 215 -9.96 -7.86 -3.23
CA GLN A 215 -10.59 -7.25 -4.38
C GLN A 215 -11.51 -6.11 -3.94
N PHE A 216 -11.40 -4.99 -4.68
CA PHE A 216 -12.32 -3.87 -4.59
C PHE A 216 -13.23 -3.84 -5.82
N LYS A 217 -14.51 -3.63 -5.61
CA LYS A 217 -15.52 -3.50 -6.66
C LYS A 217 -16.73 -2.74 -6.16
N TYR A 218 -17.52 -2.19 -7.05
CA TYR A 218 -18.86 -1.73 -6.67
C TYR A 218 -19.86 -2.89 -6.61
N ASN A 219 -20.92 -2.73 -5.84
CA ASN A 219 -21.99 -3.73 -5.74
C ASN A 219 -22.69 -3.95 -7.10
N SER A 220 -22.63 -2.99 -8.02
CA SER A 220 -22.90 -3.16 -9.45
C SER A 220 -22.26 -2.04 -10.26
N GLY A 221 -21.96 -2.29 -11.53
CA GLY A 221 -21.26 -1.36 -12.41
C GLY A 221 -19.74 -1.36 -12.17
N ASN A 222 -19.03 -0.57 -12.96
CA ASN A 222 -17.58 -0.49 -12.96
C ASN A 222 -17.06 0.58 -11.96
N ILE A 223 -15.78 0.52 -11.66
CA ILE A 223 -15.01 1.63 -11.09
C ILE A 223 -14.61 2.52 -12.26
N SER A 224 -15.23 3.69 -12.34
CA SER A 224 -15.05 4.63 -13.46
C SER A 224 -13.64 5.23 -13.48
N SER A 225 -13.17 5.68 -12.31
CA SER A 225 -11.85 6.31 -12.13
C SER A 225 -11.41 6.25 -10.68
N GLY A 226 -10.19 6.72 -10.41
CA GLY A 226 -9.60 6.80 -9.08
C GLY A 226 -8.44 5.84 -8.90
N THR A 227 -7.72 6.00 -7.80
CA THR A 227 -6.51 5.23 -7.51
C THR A 227 -6.66 4.50 -6.18
N ILE A 228 -6.26 3.23 -6.14
CA ILE A 228 -6.11 2.46 -4.91
C ILE A 228 -4.64 2.07 -4.78
N THR A 229 -4.03 2.35 -3.63
CA THR A 229 -2.64 2.03 -3.36
C THR A 229 -2.53 1.12 -2.14
N MET A 230 -1.70 0.09 -2.25
CA MET A 230 -1.39 -0.87 -1.20
C MET A 230 -0.01 -0.62 -0.62
N TYR A 231 0.07 -0.59 0.69
CA TYR A 231 1.31 -0.51 1.46
C TYR A 231 1.38 -1.67 2.47
N GLY A 232 2.58 -2.17 2.71
CA GLY A 232 2.88 -3.11 3.80
C GLY A 232 3.39 -2.38 5.04
N LEU A 233 2.93 -2.79 6.22
CA LEU A 233 3.49 -2.35 7.49
C LEU A 233 4.52 -3.41 7.91
N LYS A 234 5.80 -2.99 7.97
CA LYS A 234 6.91 -3.91 8.28
C LYS A 234 6.77 -4.51 9.66
N ASN A 235 7.12 -5.79 9.73
CA ASN A 235 7.31 -6.49 11.00
C ASN A 235 8.45 -5.81 11.79
N ALA A 236 8.33 -5.76 13.11
CA ALA A 236 9.33 -5.19 14.01
C ALA A 236 10.57 -6.09 14.14
#